data_b43c40dcd42faed2f3fec31dfa7126ed
#
_entry.id   b43c40dcd42faed2f3fec31dfa7126ed
#
_cell.length_a   1.000
_cell.length_b   1.000
_cell.length_c   1.000
_cell.angle_alpha   90.00
_cell.angle_beta   90.00
_cell.angle_gamma   90.00
#
_symmetry.space_group_name_H-M   'P 1'
#
loop_
_entity.id
_entity.type
_entity.pdbx_description
1 polymer ?
#
loop_
_entity_poly.entity_id
_entity_poly.type
_entity_poly.pdbx_seq_one_letter_code
_entity_poly.pdbx_strand_id
1 'polypeptide(L)'
;MSILIRNIFLIYFAFSSVFFVAFYSKKTFANDDSISNLENKAQLIISSQISAFLNYDTKEAYSFASPVIKSMFKNADIFGSMVKSSYPMIWAPKEFKFLEFTFFNESLIQRVLFIDKNERIFTFDYEIKN
;
A
#
# COMPACT_ATOMS: atom_id res chain seq x y z
N MET A 1 3.79 -3.43 13.32
CA MET A 1 3.92 -3.47 11.84
C MET A 1 3.38 -2.19 11.26
N SER A 2 4.11 -1.54 10.41
CA SER A 2 3.73 -0.30 9.74
C SER A 2 3.83 -0.46 8.22
N ILE A 3 3.21 0.44 7.46
CA ILE A 3 3.16 0.36 6.01
C ILE A 3 3.71 1.63 5.36
N LEU A 4 4.35 1.44 4.22
CA LEU A 4 4.83 2.47 3.32
C LEU A 4 4.20 2.23 1.94
N ILE A 5 3.52 3.24 1.40
CA ILE A 5 3.08 3.20 0.01
C ILE A 5 4.27 3.57 -0.87
N ARG A 6 4.82 2.59 -1.56
CA ARG A 6 6.09 2.69 -2.28
C ARG A 6 6.05 3.68 -3.45
N ASN A 7 4.90 3.87 -4.08
CA ASN A 7 4.77 4.71 -5.27
C ASN A 7 4.48 6.20 -4.97
N ILE A 8 4.61 6.64 -3.72
CA ILE A 8 4.44 8.06 -3.36
C ILE A 8 5.48 8.96 -4.06
N PHE A 9 6.62 8.40 -4.49
CA PHE A 9 7.71 9.15 -5.11
C PHE A 9 7.87 8.99 -6.63
N LEU A 10 7.07 8.15 -7.30
CA LEU A 10 7.24 7.83 -8.72
C LEU A 10 6.08 8.29 -9.62
N ILE A 11 5.47 9.44 -9.32
CA ILE A 11 4.60 10.10 -10.30
C ILE A 11 5.38 11.18 -11.03
N TYR A 12 6.46 10.78 -11.67
CA TYR A 12 7.00 11.45 -12.86
C TYR A 12 7.76 10.40 -13.66
N PHE A 13 7.17 9.93 -14.68
CA PHE A 13 7.63 9.38 -15.93
C PHE A 13 6.83 8.16 -16.40
N ALA A 14 5.92 8.47 -17.34
CA ALA A 14 5.83 7.88 -18.68
C ALA A 14 5.70 6.36 -18.78
N PHE A 15 4.53 5.97 -19.28
CA PHE A 15 4.38 5.04 -20.40
C PHE A 15 5.72 4.45 -20.88
N SER A 16 6.04 3.26 -20.41
CA SER A 16 6.84 2.33 -21.18
C SER A 16 6.42 0.91 -20.82
N SER A 17 5.65 0.35 -21.75
CA SER A 17 5.33 -1.06 -21.84
C SER A 17 6.63 -1.86 -22.02
N VAL A 18 7.12 -2.44 -20.94
CA VAL A 18 8.09 -3.53 -21.01
C VAL A 18 7.51 -4.73 -20.28
N PHE A 19 7.01 -5.66 -21.09
CA PHE A 19 6.70 -7.01 -20.69
C PHE A 19 8.00 -7.68 -20.23
N PHE A 20 8.31 -7.60 -18.94
CA PHE A 20 9.34 -8.41 -18.37
C PHE A 20 8.68 -9.63 -17.73
N VAL A 21 8.62 -10.71 -18.50
CA VAL A 21 8.32 -12.03 -17.94
C VAL A 21 9.55 -12.48 -17.16
N ALA A 22 9.60 -12.10 -15.89
CA ALA A 22 10.58 -12.65 -14.98
C ALA A 22 10.11 -14.06 -14.58
N PHE A 23 10.87 -15.07 -14.97
CA PHE A 23 10.81 -16.41 -14.43
C PHE A 23 11.15 -16.33 -12.95
N TYR A 24 10.13 -16.21 -12.11
CA TYR A 24 10.31 -16.38 -10.67
C TYR A 24 10.50 -17.86 -10.36
N SER A 25 11.72 -18.24 -10.08
CA SER A 25 12.02 -19.49 -9.41
C SER A 25 11.25 -19.50 -8.09
N LYS A 26 10.22 -20.34 -7.96
CA LYS A 26 9.55 -20.58 -6.69
C LYS A 26 10.57 -21.15 -5.71
N LYS A 27 11.16 -20.30 -4.88
CA LYS A 27 11.80 -20.76 -3.66
C LYS A 27 10.70 -21.32 -2.78
N THR A 28 10.66 -22.63 -2.64
CA THR A 28 9.77 -23.33 -1.71
C THR A 28 10.18 -22.94 -0.30
N PHE A 29 9.45 -22.01 0.31
CA PHE A 29 9.62 -21.69 1.72
C PHE A 29 8.85 -22.76 2.53
N ALA A 30 9.59 -23.51 3.32
CA ALA A 30 9.00 -24.33 4.36
C ALA A 30 8.45 -23.38 5.44
N ASN A 31 7.17 -23.09 5.34
CA ASN A 31 6.19 -22.60 6.32
C ASN A 31 5.14 -21.72 5.63
N ASP A 32 4.26 -22.38 4.92
CA ASP A 32 3.09 -21.75 4.28
C ASP A 32 2.22 -20.98 5.31
N ASP A 33 2.10 -21.53 6.53
CA ASP A 33 1.35 -20.92 7.62
C ASP A 33 1.92 -19.59 8.13
N SER A 34 3.23 -19.41 8.12
CA SER A 34 3.86 -18.19 8.61
C SER A 34 3.73 -17.04 7.61
N ILE A 35 3.82 -17.33 6.32
CA ILE A 35 3.66 -16.36 5.25
C ILE A 35 2.19 -15.92 5.16
N SER A 36 1.27 -16.87 5.20
CA SER A 36 -0.17 -16.59 5.25
C SER A 36 -0.55 -15.71 6.43
N ASN A 37 0.03 -15.94 7.60
CA ASN A 37 -0.20 -15.09 8.77
C ASN A 37 0.33 -13.67 8.57
N LEU A 38 1.52 -13.50 7.96
CA LEU A 38 2.08 -12.18 7.66
C LEU A 38 1.23 -11.44 6.63
N GLU A 39 0.76 -12.12 5.59
CA GLU A 39 -0.14 -11.57 4.59
C GLU A 39 -1.44 -11.07 5.23
N ASN A 40 -2.08 -11.91 6.05
CA ASN A 40 -3.32 -11.54 6.74
C ASN A 40 -3.13 -10.31 7.64
N LYS A 41 -2.02 -10.22 8.37
CA LYS A 41 -1.69 -9.05 9.21
C LYS A 41 -1.48 -7.80 8.36
N ALA A 42 -0.76 -7.91 7.25
CA ALA A 42 -0.54 -6.80 6.32
C ALA A 42 -1.86 -6.28 5.74
N GLN A 43 -2.71 -7.18 5.26
CA GLN A 43 -4.02 -6.84 4.72
C GLN A 43 -4.94 -6.19 5.75
N LEU A 44 -4.90 -6.67 7.00
CA LEU A 44 -5.66 -6.06 8.10
C LEU A 44 -5.23 -4.62 8.36
N ILE A 45 -3.93 -4.34 8.42
CA ILE A 45 -3.39 -2.99 8.66
C ILE A 45 -3.76 -2.06 7.51
N ILE A 46 -3.60 -2.51 6.26
CA ILE A 46 -3.95 -1.73 5.08
C ILE A 46 -5.45 -1.42 5.05
N SER A 47 -6.30 -2.42 5.31
CA SER A 47 -7.75 -2.24 5.39
C SER A 47 -8.14 -1.24 6.48
N SER A 48 -7.48 -1.31 7.65
CA SER A 48 -7.72 -0.37 8.75
C SER A 48 -7.34 1.05 8.37
N GLN A 49 -6.22 1.26 7.68
CA GLN A 49 -5.82 2.58 7.20
C GLN A 49 -6.81 3.13 6.17
N ILE A 50 -7.25 2.31 5.20
CA ILE A 50 -8.24 2.71 4.20
C ILE A 50 -9.58 3.06 4.88
N SER A 51 -10.01 2.26 5.85
CA SER A 51 -11.21 2.53 6.64
C SER A 51 -11.11 3.85 7.40
N ALA A 52 -9.95 4.14 8.00
CA ALA A 52 -9.71 5.41 8.67
C ALA A 52 -9.83 6.61 7.72
N PHE A 53 -9.30 6.53 6.50
CA PHE A 53 -9.48 7.57 5.48
C PHE A 53 -10.96 7.74 5.09
N LEU A 54 -11.69 6.65 4.88
CA LEU A 54 -13.13 6.69 4.56
C LEU A 54 -13.95 7.35 5.67
N ASN A 55 -13.53 7.21 6.92
CA ASN A 55 -14.15 7.82 8.09
C ASN A 55 -13.60 9.22 8.42
N TYR A 56 -12.72 9.78 7.56
CA TYR A 56 -12.04 11.06 7.78
C TYR A 56 -11.18 11.09 9.05
N ASP A 57 -10.79 9.94 9.59
CA ASP A 57 -9.90 9.82 10.73
C ASP A 57 -8.43 9.79 10.28
N THR A 58 -7.90 10.99 9.98
CA THR A 58 -6.50 11.13 9.56
C THR A 58 -5.51 10.73 10.64
N LYS A 59 -5.91 10.87 11.91
CA LYS A 59 -5.06 10.54 13.04
C LYS A 59 -4.85 9.04 13.15
N GLU A 60 -5.92 8.27 13.02
CA GLU A 60 -5.84 6.82 12.97
C GLU A 60 -5.09 6.35 11.71
N ALA A 61 -5.43 6.88 10.53
CA ALA A 61 -4.73 6.55 9.29
C ALA A 61 -3.21 6.80 9.38
N TYR A 62 -2.81 7.91 9.99
CA TYR A 62 -1.42 8.27 10.21
C TYR A 62 -0.71 7.34 11.20
N SER A 63 -1.44 6.76 12.16
CA SER A 63 -0.86 5.83 13.14
C SER A 63 -0.22 4.61 12.46
N PHE A 64 -0.79 4.15 11.34
CA PHE A 64 -0.29 3.02 10.56
C PHE A 64 0.90 3.37 9.66
N ALA A 65 1.18 4.65 9.44
CA ALA A 65 2.29 5.08 8.59
C ALA A 65 3.65 4.68 9.17
N SER A 66 4.58 4.37 8.28
CA SER A 66 5.95 4.01 8.67
C SER A 66 6.68 5.20 9.32
N PRO A 67 7.76 4.94 10.09
CA PRO A 67 8.59 6.01 10.65
C PRO A 67 9.12 6.98 9.59
N VAL A 68 9.42 6.50 8.37
CA VAL A 68 9.86 7.35 7.25
C VAL A 68 8.76 8.34 6.86
N ILE A 69 7.53 7.86 6.68
CA ILE A 69 6.38 8.73 6.39
C ILE A 69 6.15 9.73 7.54
N LYS A 70 6.23 9.26 8.78
CA LYS A 70 6.06 10.13 9.97
C LYS A 70 7.15 11.20 10.08
N SER A 71 8.37 10.93 9.61
CA SER A 71 9.42 11.93 9.56
C SER A 71 9.22 12.98 8.45
N MET A 72 8.56 12.61 7.35
CA MET A 72 8.27 13.50 6.23
C MET A 72 7.07 14.41 6.49
N PHE A 73 6.05 13.88 7.14
CA PHE A 73 4.80 14.59 7.47
C PHE A 73 4.73 14.82 8.96
N LYS A 74 4.86 16.06 9.38
CA LYS A 74 4.99 16.44 10.80
C LYS A 74 3.80 16.03 11.68
N ASN A 75 2.62 15.88 11.07
CA ASN A 75 1.39 15.52 11.78
C ASN A 75 0.38 14.85 10.85
N ALA A 76 -0.68 14.31 11.45
CA ALA A 76 -1.75 13.61 10.76
C ALA A 76 -2.53 14.48 9.77
N ASP A 77 -2.70 15.77 10.07
CA ASP A 77 -3.48 16.68 9.22
C ASP A 77 -2.75 16.98 7.90
N ILE A 78 -1.44 17.21 7.97
CA ILE A 78 -0.59 17.41 6.79
C ILE A 78 -0.55 16.12 5.96
N PHE A 79 -0.37 14.99 6.59
CA PHE A 79 -0.40 13.68 5.94
C PHE A 79 -1.75 13.42 5.26
N GLY A 80 -2.87 13.60 5.99
CA GLY A 80 -4.20 13.42 5.45
C GLY A 80 -4.52 14.36 4.28
N SER A 81 -4.12 15.62 4.37
CA SER A 81 -4.28 16.60 3.29
C SER A 81 -3.52 16.20 2.04
N MET A 82 -2.30 15.70 2.19
CA MET A 82 -1.50 15.18 1.09
C MET A 82 -2.16 13.96 0.44
N VAL A 83 -2.60 12.98 1.23
CA VAL A 83 -3.27 11.79 0.68
C VAL A 83 -4.55 12.18 -0.06
N LYS A 84 -5.38 13.04 0.54
CA LYS A 84 -6.63 13.50 -0.08
C LYS A 84 -6.41 14.21 -1.41
N SER A 85 -5.38 15.05 -1.51
CA SER A 85 -5.11 15.84 -2.73
C SER A 85 -4.38 15.04 -3.81
N SER A 86 -3.42 14.21 -3.43
CA SER A 86 -2.53 13.50 -4.37
C SER A 86 -2.97 12.06 -4.66
N TYR A 87 -3.72 11.44 -3.75
CA TYR A 87 -4.18 10.05 -3.84
C TYR A 87 -5.67 9.92 -3.53
N PRO A 88 -6.55 10.64 -4.25
CA PRO A 88 -7.99 10.59 -3.99
C PRO A 88 -8.57 9.19 -4.12
N MET A 89 -7.97 8.31 -4.93
CA MET A 89 -8.34 6.92 -5.07
C MET A 89 -8.02 6.06 -3.83
N ILE A 90 -7.05 6.47 -3.01
CA ILE A 90 -6.73 5.84 -1.71
C ILE A 90 -7.56 6.46 -0.60
N TRP A 91 -7.78 7.79 -0.66
CA TRP A 91 -8.57 8.52 0.32
C TRP A 91 -10.03 8.07 0.36
N ALA A 92 -10.64 7.89 -0.80
CA ALA A 92 -12.04 7.51 -0.94
C ALA A 92 -12.25 6.57 -2.12
N PRO A 93 -11.76 5.33 -2.05
CA PRO A 93 -11.97 4.34 -3.11
C PRO A 93 -13.45 3.98 -3.21
N LYS A 94 -13.90 3.66 -4.41
CA LYS A 94 -15.17 2.95 -4.63
C LYS A 94 -15.03 1.51 -4.18
N GLU A 95 -13.90 0.89 -4.53
CA GLU A 95 -13.55 -0.49 -4.22
C GLU A 95 -12.03 -0.64 -4.14
N PHE A 96 -11.55 -1.59 -3.35
CA PHE A 96 -10.16 -2.02 -3.39
C PHE A 96 -10.06 -3.54 -3.27
N LYS A 97 -8.98 -4.10 -3.82
CA LYS A 97 -8.70 -5.54 -3.79
C LYS A 97 -7.23 -5.78 -3.51
N PHE A 98 -6.95 -6.74 -2.66
CA PHE A 98 -5.59 -7.24 -2.50
C PHE A 98 -5.22 -8.13 -3.68
N LEU A 99 -4.04 -7.90 -4.22
CA LEU A 99 -3.43 -8.69 -5.28
C LEU A 99 -2.25 -9.50 -4.68
N GLU A 100 -1.11 -9.57 -5.38
CA GLU A 100 0.02 -10.36 -4.94
C GLU A 100 0.62 -9.87 -3.62
N PHE A 101 0.96 -10.83 -2.77
CA PHE A 101 1.83 -10.63 -1.61
C PHE A 101 3.19 -11.26 -1.91
N THR A 102 4.23 -10.46 -1.98
CA THR A 102 5.54 -10.90 -2.45
C THR A 102 6.67 -10.45 -1.54
N PHE A 103 7.80 -11.15 -1.64
CA PHE A 103 9.04 -10.76 -1.00
C PHE A 103 9.97 -10.15 -2.05
N PHE A 104 10.37 -8.91 -1.86
CA PHE A 104 11.24 -8.19 -2.79
C PHE A 104 12.29 -7.38 -2.02
N ASN A 105 13.58 -7.61 -2.32
CA ASN A 105 14.71 -6.91 -1.67
C ASN A 105 14.57 -6.86 -0.13
N GLU A 106 14.34 -8.01 0.49
CA GLU A 106 14.18 -8.17 1.94
C GLU A 106 12.95 -7.47 2.55
N SER A 107 12.07 -6.92 1.72
CA SER A 107 10.81 -6.30 2.14
C SER A 107 9.62 -7.15 1.73
N LEU A 108 8.58 -7.15 2.56
CA LEU A 108 7.27 -7.70 2.21
C LEU A 108 6.47 -6.63 1.47
N ILE A 109 5.93 -6.97 0.32
CA ILE A 109 5.14 -6.08 -0.54
C ILE A 109 3.74 -6.65 -0.72
N GLN A 110 2.73 -5.89 -0.33
CA GLN A 110 1.34 -6.17 -0.66
C GLN A 110 0.90 -5.24 -1.79
N ARG A 111 0.56 -5.79 -2.93
CA ARG A 111 -0.05 -5.03 -4.02
C ARG A 111 -1.54 -4.89 -3.79
N VAL A 112 -2.05 -3.67 -3.98
CA VAL A 112 -3.48 -3.35 -3.82
C VAL A 112 -3.97 -2.64 -5.08
N LEU A 113 -5.09 -3.12 -5.60
CA LEU A 113 -5.83 -2.48 -6.68
C LEU A 113 -6.89 -1.58 -6.07
N PHE A 114 -7.00 -0.36 -6.56
CA PHE A 114 -8.06 0.58 -6.21
C PHE A 114 -8.89 0.93 -7.44
N ILE A 115 -10.19 1.03 -7.24
CA ILE A 115 -11.13 1.54 -8.25
C ILE A 115 -11.72 2.82 -7.68
N ASP A 116 -11.61 3.91 -8.43
CA ASP A 116 -12.19 5.18 -8.02
C ASP A 116 -13.66 5.31 -8.45
N LYS A 117 -14.29 6.42 -8.07
CA LYS A 117 -15.70 6.70 -8.40
C LYS A 117 -15.97 6.84 -9.90
N ASN A 118 -14.92 7.06 -10.70
CA ASN A 118 -14.99 7.16 -12.16
C ASN A 118 -14.61 5.86 -12.87
N GLU A 119 -14.61 4.72 -12.17
CA GLU A 119 -14.23 3.39 -12.67
C GLU A 119 -12.76 3.30 -13.15
N ARG A 120 -11.90 4.23 -12.76
CA ARG A 120 -10.47 4.18 -13.09
C ARG A 120 -9.77 3.25 -12.12
N ILE A 121 -8.85 2.46 -12.66
CA ILE A 121 -8.11 1.43 -11.93
C ILE A 121 -6.70 1.93 -11.66
N PHE A 122 -6.26 1.76 -10.41
CA PHE A 122 -4.92 2.11 -9.94
C PHE A 122 -4.35 0.94 -9.14
N THR A 123 -3.04 0.73 -9.22
CA THR A 123 -2.34 -0.26 -8.38
C THR A 123 -1.24 0.42 -7.58
N PHE A 124 -1.14 0.04 -6.31
CA PHE A 124 -0.11 0.53 -5.39
C PHE A 124 0.54 -0.63 -4.65
N ASP A 125 1.83 -0.51 -4.44
CA ASP A 125 2.62 -1.45 -3.65
C ASP A 125 2.80 -0.88 -2.24
N TYR A 126 2.26 -1.59 -1.26
CA TYR A 126 2.46 -1.30 0.16
C TYR A 126 3.66 -2.10 0.66
N GLU A 127 4.71 -1.41 1.04
CA GLU A 127 5.86 -2.01 1.68
C GLU A 127 5.60 -2.15 3.17
N ILE A 128 5.70 -3.37 3.69
CA ILE A 128 5.45 -3.70 5.08
C ILE A 128 6.76 -3.60 5.85
N LYS A 129 6.76 -2.77 6.88
CA LYS A 129 7.89 -2.57 7.79
C LYS A 129 7.60 -3.20 9.14
N ASN A 130 8.58 -3.90 9.67
CA ASN A 130 8.58 -4.41 11.05
C ASN A 130 9.04 -3.36 12.04
#